data_99b2e3beb3d4f23f85334e03586d2a93
#
_entry.id   99b2e3beb3d4f23f85334e03586d2a93
#
_cell.length_a   1.000
_cell.length_b   1.000
_cell.length_c   1.000
_cell.angle_alpha   90.00
_cell.angle_beta   90.00
_cell.angle_gamma   90.00
#
_symmetry.space_group_name_H-M   'P 1'
#
loop_
_entity.id
_entity.type
_entity.pdbx_description
1 polymer ?
#
loop_
_entity_poly.entity_id
_entity_poly.type
_entity_poly.pdbx_seq_one_letter_code
_entity_poly.pdbx_strand_id
1 'polypeptide(L)'
;WIQYFAYCAEQEGKEVQLYTQSIEHSENRRLIRDSYICPDFRSDWHLQCGYIPCRIQKNISYGRIPGTNSPFIKEAFGDYVVFGGTPETLYNNLVQAEKGIGGGVNMREAMQFIKDKHTYINRINNILKFL
;
A
#
# COMPACT_ATOMS: atom_id res chain seq x y z
N TRP A 1 -3.31 13.37 -7.11
CA TRP A 1 -3.42 12.31 -6.09
C TRP A 1 -3.09 12.83 -4.70
N ILE A 2 -1.85 13.21 -4.41
CA ILE A 2 -1.39 13.65 -3.07
C ILE A 2 -2.21 14.82 -2.54
N GLN A 3 -2.41 15.87 -3.36
CA GLN A 3 -3.19 17.06 -2.98
C GLN A 3 -4.65 16.73 -2.62
N TYR A 4 -5.28 15.84 -3.39
CA TYR A 4 -6.64 15.40 -3.11
C TYR A 4 -6.73 14.64 -1.78
N PHE A 5 -5.78 13.71 -1.54
CA PHE A 5 -5.72 12.95 -0.28
C PHE A 5 -5.47 13.86 0.92
N ALA A 6 -4.54 14.83 0.79
CA ALA A 6 -4.29 15.81 1.83
C ALA A 6 -5.55 16.62 2.14
N TYR A 7 -6.21 17.15 1.12
CA TYR A 7 -7.46 17.90 1.28
C TYR A 7 -8.54 17.08 2.00
N CYS A 8 -8.80 15.84 1.55
CA CYS A 8 -9.82 15.00 2.18
C CYS A 8 -9.47 14.66 3.64
N ALA A 9 -8.21 14.35 3.94
CA ALA A 9 -7.74 14.05 5.28
C ALA A 9 -7.91 15.25 6.23
N GLU A 10 -7.57 16.46 5.77
CA GLU A 10 -7.76 17.71 6.52
C GLU A 10 -9.23 17.98 6.81
N GLN A 11 -10.14 17.73 5.85
CA GLN A 11 -11.58 17.85 6.06
C GLN A 11 -12.11 16.88 7.14
N GLU A 12 -11.45 15.75 7.33
CA GLU A 12 -11.75 14.78 8.38
C GLU A 12 -11.00 15.07 9.70
N GLY A 13 -10.31 16.21 9.80
CA GLY A 13 -9.53 16.60 10.99
C GLY A 13 -8.29 15.74 11.22
N LYS A 14 -7.74 15.13 10.16
CA LYS A 14 -6.51 14.36 10.22
C LYS A 14 -5.30 15.24 9.93
N GLU A 15 -4.22 15.01 10.65
CA GLU A 15 -2.93 15.65 10.38
C GLU A 15 -2.29 15.02 9.12
N VAL A 16 -1.80 15.88 8.21
CA VAL A 16 -1.07 15.47 7.01
C VAL A 16 0.39 15.86 7.12
N GLN A 17 1.27 14.88 7.08
CA GLN A 17 2.71 15.09 7.11
C GLN A 17 3.34 14.63 5.78
N LEU A 18 4.07 15.52 5.12
CA LEU A 18 4.79 15.23 3.86
C LEU A 18 6.29 15.20 4.11
N TYR A 19 6.90 14.06 3.79
CA TYR A 19 8.34 13.87 3.89
C TYR A 19 8.96 13.94 2.50
N THR A 20 9.79 14.95 2.24
CA THR A 20 10.48 15.15 0.96
C THR A 20 11.90 14.60 0.96
N GLN A 21 12.38 14.15 2.11
CA GLN A 21 13.72 13.58 2.29
C GLN A 21 13.65 12.12 2.72
N SER A 22 14.77 11.43 2.57
CA SER A 22 14.92 10.07 3.09
C SER A 22 14.84 10.08 4.62
N ILE A 23 14.08 9.17 5.19
CA ILE A 23 13.92 9.00 6.64
C ILE A 23 14.51 7.66 7.08
N GLU A 24 14.96 7.60 8.31
CA GLU A 24 15.47 6.38 8.95
C GLU A 24 14.47 5.22 8.86
N HIS A 25 14.98 3.99 8.73
CA HIS A 25 14.15 2.80 8.57
C HIS A 25 13.20 2.56 9.77
N SER A 26 13.68 2.79 10.97
CA SER A 26 12.89 2.69 12.20
C SER A 26 11.74 3.69 12.23
N GLU A 27 12.03 4.94 11.86
CA GLU A 27 11.05 6.01 11.78
C GLU A 27 10.04 5.75 10.66
N ASN A 28 10.48 5.32 9.48
CA ASN A 28 9.58 4.95 8.39
C ASN A 28 8.60 3.84 8.80
N ARG A 29 9.09 2.83 9.54
CA ARG A 29 8.23 1.77 10.09
C ARG A 29 7.20 2.33 11.06
N ARG A 30 7.62 3.22 11.97
CA ARG A 30 6.72 3.88 12.93
C ARG A 30 5.63 4.67 12.20
N LEU A 31 6.01 5.52 11.25
CA LEU A 31 5.09 6.33 10.46
C LEU A 31 4.06 5.49 9.71
N ILE A 32 4.48 4.38 9.06
CA ILE A 32 3.55 3.48 8.39
C ILE A 32 2.55 2.87 9.39
N ARG A 33 3.01 2.40 10.55
CA ARG A 33 2.14 1.79 11.56
C ARG A 33 1.14 2.77 12.17
N ASP A 34 1.56 4.01 12.35
CA ASP A 34 0.76 5.07 12.97
C ASP A 34 -0.14 5.81 11.95
N SER A 35 0.06 5.58 10.64
CA SER A 35 -0.74 6.21 9.58
C SER A 35 -2.19 5.75 9.59
N TYR A 36 -3.13 6.67 9.36
CA TYR A 36 -4.55 6.36 9.18
C TYR A 36 -4.81 5.54 7.92
N ILE A 37 -4.23 5.95 6.79
CA ILE A 37 -4.28 5.25 5.50
C ILE A 37 -2.90 5.22 4.86
N CYS A 38 -2.64 4.19 4.04
CA CYS A 38 -1.33 3.95 3.42
C CYS A 38 -1.43 3.86 1.88
N PRO A 39 -1.70 4.98 1.18
CA PRO A 39 -1.76 4.97 -0.27
C PRO A 39 -0.39 4.85 -0.92
N ASP A 40 -0.36 4.23 -2.09
CA ASP A 40 0.78 4.17 -3.01
C ASP A 40 0.35 4.64 -4.39
N PHE A 41 0.77 5.85 -4.76
CA PHE A 41 0.43 6.44 -6.05
C PHE A 41 1.50 6.15 -7.09
N ARG A 42 1.08 5.65 -8.24
CA ARG A 42 1.95 5.40 -9.38
C ARG A 42 1.73 6.44 -10.46
N SER A 43 2.81 6.95 -11.03
CA SER A 43 2.79 7.81 -12.21
C SER A 43 2.44 7.00 -13.45
N ASP A 44 2.03 7.67 -14.52
CA ASP A 44 1.65 7.02 -15.78
C ASP A 44 2.76 6.11 -16.32
N TRP A 45 4.03 6.52 -16.20
CA TRP A 45 5.16 5.70 -16.59
C TRP A 45 5.24 4.38 -15.78
N HIS A 46 5.06 4.45 -14.47
CA HIS A 46 5.02 3.24 -13.63
C HIS A 46 3.85 2.33 -13.94
N LEU A 47 2.70 2.92 -14.30
CA LEU A 47 1.52 2.16 -14.74
C LEU A 47 1.77 1.46 -16.08
N GLN A 48 2.42 2.13 -17.04
CA GLN A 48 2.75 1.55 -18.35
C GLN A 48 3.72 0.38 -18.25
N CYS A 49 4.72 0.44 -17.36
CA CYS A 49 5.72 -0.63 -17.21
C CYS A 49 5.36 -1.70 -16.16
N GLY A 50 4.18 -1.63 -15.54
CA GLY A 50 3.74 -2.62 -14.55
C GLY A 50 4.58 -2.65 -13.27
N TYR A 51 5.14 -1.51 -12.86
CA TYR A 51 6.04 -1.44 -11.71
C TYR A 51 5.34 -1.74 -10.38
N ILE A 52 5.86 -2.72 -9.64
CA ILE A 52 5.39 -3.10 -8.30
C ILE A 52 6.44 -2.69 -7.25
N PRO A 53 6.18 -1.66 -6.43
CA PRO A 53 7.12 -1.18 -5.43
C PRO A 53 7.13 -2.05 -4.16
N CYS A 54 8.23 -2.00 -3.42
CA CYS A 54 8.30 -2.66 -2.12
C CYS A 54 7.42 -2.01 -1.03
N ARG A 55 6.87 -0.82 -1.28
CA ARG A 55 6.01 -0.09 -0.32
C ARG A 55 4.74 -0.87 0.01
N ILE A 56 4.11 -1.51 -0.97
CA ILE A 56 2.93 -2.35 -0.75
C ILE A 56 3.22 -3.46 0.26
N GLN A 57 4.33 -4.18 0.04
CA GLN A 57 4.76 -5.26 0.93
C GLN A 57 5.09 -4.75 2.33
N LYS A 58 5.74 -3.57 2.44
CA LYS A 58 6.03 -2.94 3.72
C LYS A 58 4.76 -2.56 4.47
N ASN A 59 3.80 -1.93 3.80
CA ASN A 59 2.53 -1.55 4.42
C ASN A 59 1.84 -2.77 5.02
N ILE A 60 1.69 -3.85 4.24
CA ILE A 60 1.09 -5.11 4.71
C ILE A 60 1.90 -5.70 5.86
N SER A 61 3.24 -5.80 5.73
CA SER A 61 4.11 -6.37 6.76
C SER A 61 4.07 -5.61 8.09
N TYR A 62 3.73 -4.33 8.05
CA TYR A 62 3.58 -3.49 9.24
C TYR A 62 2.14 -3.38 9.73
N GLY A 63 1.24 -4.18 9.17
CA GLY A 63 -0.15 -4.31 9.63
C GLY A 63 -1.08 -3.20 9.13
N ARG A 64 -0.74 -2.57 7.98
CA ARG A 64 -1.56 -1.50 7.40
C ARG A 64 -2.14 -1.91 6.05
N ILE A 65 -3.36 -1.48 5.78
CA ILE A 65 -4.05 -1.72 4.50
C ILE A 65 -3.44 -0.80 3.44
N PRO A 66 -2.79 -1.36 2.39
CA PRO A 66 -2.26 -0.53 1.33
C PRO A 66 -3.34 -0.18 0.31
N GLY A 67 -3.28 1.07 -0.20
CA GLY A 67 -4.07 1.49 -1.34
C GLY A 67 -3.21 1.72 -2.57
N THR A 68 -3.76 1.49 -3.76
CA THR A 68 -3.03 1.71 -5.01
C THR A 68 -3.93 2.14 -6.17
N ASN A 69 -3.37 2.93 -7.08
CA ASN A 69 -3.98 3.24 -8.38
C ASN A 69 -3.48 2.33 -9.50
N SER A 70 -2.67 1.31 -9.19
CA SER A 70 -2.10 0.41 -10.20
C SER A 70 -2.92 -0.87 -10.33
N PRO A 71 -3.48 -1.17 -11.51
CA PRO A 71 -4.16 -2.43 -11.77
C PRO A 71 -3.22 -3.64 -11.65
N PHE A 72 -1.94 -3.49 -11.99
CA PHE A 72 -0.92 -4.55 -11.85
C PHE A 72 -0.68 -4.93 -10.39
N ILE A 73 -0.70 -3.94 -9.48
CA ILE A 73 -0.59 -4.21 -8.04
C ILE A 73 -1.87 -4.91 -7.56
N LYS A 74 -3.05 -4.47 -8.01
CA LYS A 74 -4.32 -5.14 -7.68
C LYS A 74 -4.35 -6.59 -8.18
N GLU A 75 -3.87 -6.84 -9.38
CA GLU A 75 -3.74 -8.19 -9.93
C GLU A 75 -2.79 -9.07 -9.11
N ALA A 76 -1.61 -8.53 -8.74
CA ALA A 76 -0.58 -9.29 -8.01
C ALA A 76 -0.93 -9.59 -6.56
N PHE A 77 -1.68 -8.71 -5.88
CA PHE A 77 -1.98 -8.81 -4.46
C PHE A 77 -3.47 -9.09 -4.15
N GLY A 78 -4.33 -9.11 -5.17
CA GLY A 78 -5.75 -9.47 -5.01
C GLY A 78 -6.47 -8.60 -3.97
N ASP A 79 -7.17 -9.25 -3.07
CA ASP A 79 -7.97 -8.58 -2.03
C ASP A 79 -7.15 -8.07 -0.84
N TYR A 80 -5.83 -8.26 -0.87
CA TYR A 80 -4.93 -7.72 0.15
C TYR A 80 -4.56 -6.25 -0.08
N VAL A 81 -5.02 -5.64 -1.20
CA VAL A 81 -4.84 -4.23 -1.51
C VAL A 81 -6.16 -3.58 -1.91
N VAL A 82 -6.34 -2.33 -1.51
CA VAL A 82 -7.45 -1.50 -1.93
C VAL A 82 -7.08 -0.80 -3.25
N PHE A 83 -7.95 -0.89 -4.24
CA PHE A 83 -7.74 -0.28 -5.54
C PHE A 83 -8.73 0.86 -5.78
N GLY A 84 -8.26 1.91 -6.48
CA GLY A 84 -9.10 2.97 -7.00
C GLY A 84 -8.45 3.64 -8.22
N GLY A 85 -9.15 3.70 -9.32
CA GLY A 85 -8.69 4.29 -10.59
C GLY A 85 -8.67 5.83 -10.58
N THR A 86 -9.34 6.46 -9.61
CA THR A 86 -9.32 7.90 -9.39
C THR A 86 -8.93 8.23 -7.94
N PRO A 87 -8.43 9.47 -7.66
CA PRO A 87 -8.14 9.88 -6.30
C PRO A 87 -9.31 9.71 -5.35
N GLU A 88 -10.51 10.06 -5.80
CA GLU A 88 -11.74 9.98 -5.02
C GLU A 88 -12.11 8.52 -4.70
N THR A 89 -12.13 7.65 -5.69
CA THR A 89 -12.47 6.23 -5.47
C THR A 89 -11.46 5.56 -4.56
N LEU A 90 -10.16 5.83 -4.73
CA LEU A 90 -9.14 5.23 -3.88
C LEU A 90 -9.24 5.72 -2.44
N TYR A 91 -9.44 7.03 -2.22
CA TYR A 91 -9.60 7.58 -0.88
C TYR A 91 -10.80 6.97 -0.15
N ASN A 92 -11.97 7.00 -0.78
CA ASN A 92 -13.19 6.47 -0.21
C ASN A 92 -13.08 4.97 0.10
N ASN A 93 -12.52 4.18 -0.82
CA ASN A 93 -12.33 2.75 -0.61
C ASN A 93 -11.37 2.45 0.53
N LEU A 94 -10.27 3.21 0.67
CA LEU A 94 -9.34 3.06 1.80
C LEU A 94 -9.98 3.40 3.14
N VAL A 95 -10.71 4.51 3.21
CA VAL A 95 -11.42 4.90 4.43
C VAL A 95 -12.46 3.87 4.83
N GLN A 96 -13.21 3.32 3.88
CA GLN A 96 -14.16 2.23 4.14
C GLN A 96 -13.47 0.96 4.63
N ALA A 97 -12.36 0.56 4.00
CA ALA A 97 -11.60 -0.61 4.40
C ALA A 97 -11.02 -0.47 5.82
N GLU A 98 -10.48 0.70 6.19
CA GLU A 98 -9.99 0.98 7.55
C GLU A 98 -11.12 0.96 8.60
N LYS A 99 -12.34 1.34 8.21
CA LYS A 99 -13.53 1.24 9.07
C LYS A 99 -14.14 -0.18 9.12
N GLY A 100 -13.57 -1.15 8.39
CA GLY A 100 -14.08 -2.51 8.30
C GLY A 100 -15.40 -2.65 7.52
N ILE A 101 -15.76 -1.64 6.72
CA ILE A 101 -16.98 -1.64 5.92
C ILE A 101 -16.76 -2.50 4.67
N GLY A 102 -17.72 -3.34 4.31
CA GLY A 102 -17.63 -4.20 3.12
C GLY A 102 -16.73 -5.42 3.28
N GLY A 103 -16.44 -5.85 4.52
CA GLY A 103 -15.62 -7.03 4.81
C GLY A 103 -14.13 -6.72 5.06
N GLY A 104 -13.66 -5.54 4.67
CA GLY A 104 -12.30 -5.09 4.91
C GLY A 104 -11.21 -6.00 4.31
N VAL A 105 -9.95 -5.69 4.60
CA VAL A 105 -8.80 -6.55 4.25
C VAL A 105 -8.44 -7.42 5.46
N ASN A 106 -8.40 -8.74 5.26
CA ASN A 106 -7.90 -9.64 6.31
C ASN A 106 -6.38 -9.48 6.45
N MET A 107 -5.97 -8.60 7.34
CA MET A 107 -4.54 -8.28 7.54
C MET A 107 -3.70 -9.47 7.97
N ARG A 108 -4.25 -10.41 8.73
CA ARG A 108 -3.51 -11.63 9.13
C ARG A 108 -3.17 -12.49 7.91
N GLU A 109 -4.13 -12.70 7.04
CA GLU A 109 -3.92 -13.45 5.79
C GLU A 109 -3.00 -12.68 4.83
N ALA A 110 -3.18 -11.37 4.71
CA ALA A 110 -2.31 -10.52 3.90
C ALA A 110 -0.85 -10.59 4.36
N MET A 111 -0.59 -10.51 5.67
CA MET A 111 0.77 -10.64 6.23
C MET A 111 1.35 -12.03 5.99
N GLN A 112 0.53 -13.10 6.12
CA GLN A 112 0.97 -14.46 5.82
C GLN A 112 1.31 -14.61 4.32
N PHE A 113 0.48 -14.04 3.44
CA PHE A 113 0.75 -14.02 1.99
C PHE A 113 2.09 -13.36 1.66
N ILE A 114 2.40 -12.19 2.27
CA ILE A 114 3.72 -11.54 2.10
C ILE A 114 4.86 -12.44 2.57
N LYS A 115 4.70 -13.06 3.74
CA LYS A 115 5.72 -13.96 4.30
C LYS A 115 5.99 -15.16 3.38
N ASP A 116 4.95 -15.74 2.79
CA ASP A 116 5.05 -16.96 2.00
C ASP A 116 5.49 -16.72 0.55
N LYS A 117 5.20 -15.53 -0.01
CA LYS A 117 5.36 -15.27 -1.46
C LYS A 117 6.29 -14.11 -1.80
N HIS A 118 6.45 -13.13 -0.93
CA HIS A 118 7.04 -11.84 -1.29
C HIS A 118 8.25 -11.39 -0.46
N THR A 119 8.85 -12.30 0.31
CA THR A 119 10.12 -12.01 1.01
C THR A 119 11.31 -12.05 0.05
N TYR A 120 12.43 -11.43 0.44
CA TYR A 120 13.68 -11.55 -0.31
C TYR A 120 14.13 -13.02 -0.43
N ILE A 121 13.90 -13.84 0.60
CA ILE A 121 14.23 -15.28 0.57
C ILE A 121 13.42 -15.99 -0.52
N ASN A 122 12.12 -15.70 -0.64
CA ASN A 122 11.29 -16.27 -1.71
C ASN A 122 11.84 -15.89 -3.09
N ARG A 123 12.25 -14.63 -3.28
CA ARG A 123 12.81 -14.15 -4.55
C ARG A 123 14.13 -14.81 -4.89
N ILE A 124 15.05 -14.92 -3.92
CA ILE A 124 16.33 -15.62 -4.08
C ILE A 124 16.08 -17.09 -4.43
N ASN A 125 15.21 -17.78 -3.72
CA ASN A 125 14.88 -19.18 -3.99
C ASN A 125 14.26 -19.36 -5.38
N ASN A 126 13.48 -18.39 -5.88
CA ASN A 126 12.96 -18.45 -7.23
C ASN A 126 14.06 -18.26 -8.28
N ILE A 127 15.01 -17.35 -8.07
CA ILE A 127 16.15 -17.17 -8.98
C ILE A 127 17.02 -18.43 -9.02
N LEU A 128 17.31 -19.05 -7.88
CA LEU A 128 18.13 -20.25 -7.78
C LEU A 128 17.53 -21.47 -8.53
N LYS A 129 16.23 -21.50 -8.79
CA LYS A 129 15.60 -22.55 -9.60
C LYS A 129 15.97 -22.50 -11.09
N PHE A 130 16.51 -21.38 -11.55
CA PHE A 130 16.90 -21.17 -12.96
C PHE A 130 18.42 -21.26 -13.18
N LEU A 131 19.19 -21.51 -12.14
CA LEU A 131 20.63 -21.74 -12.17
C LEU A 131 20.95 -23.24 -12.11
#